data_44e1357eea7c1c3a388cdc87ba5514ed
#
_entry.id   44e1357eea7c1c3a388cdc87ba5514ed
#
_cell.length_a   1.000
_cell.length_b   1.000
_cell.length_c   1.000
_cell.angle_alpha   90.00
_cell.angle_beta   90.00
_cell.angle_gamma   90.00
#
_symmetry.space_group_name_H-M   'P 1'
#
loop_
_entity.id
_entity.type
_entity.pdbx_description
1 polymer ?
#
loop_
_entity_poly.entity_id
_entity_poly.type
_entity_poly.pdbx_seq_one_letter_code
_entity_poly.pdbx_strand_id
1 'polypeptide(L)'
;MKRIIIAAVVILAAALPALSFAQTSEIKMLNTFDGRYPATPLVLDKFVETMKGASKGKFTFRASGPEVVPAPEQFQPVQKGAFDMLFTVQPWHNNVSSASMGIYALEPDPDGWRKNGLFDFLDREYQRHNMKLLAIVPGNMAGNGTFQAVLKDEVKPGGDLTGKKLRGIPTYKGFTDQLGATIVTLQGGEVYAALQRGTVDGVLWPVVGAIDFKWYEQAKFMLRPRWGTSYHFLFMNLDRFNKLDAADKSLFVEEGRKAELTGQKALDERLRQELVALAEKGMKETTLDKDKFERARDAYNQGAWGLAFGSKAGGDQAREFHAFLKGKGIVK
;
A
#
# COMPACT_ATOMS: atom_id res chain seq x y z
N MET A 1 -22.95 87.78 -23.88
CA MET A 1 -23.33 86.38 -24.22
C MET A 1 -22.11 85.48 -24.06
N LYS A 2 -21.99 84.82 -22.96
CA LYS A 2 -20.86 83.89 -22.71
C LYS A 2 -21.32 82.46 -23.01
N ARG A 3 -20.72 81.77 -23.96
CA ARG A 3 -20.96 80.34 -24.31
C ARG A 3 -20.14 79.48 -23.39
N ILE A 4 -20.78 78.68 -22.57
CA ILE A 4 -20.17 77.66 -21.75
C ILE A 4 -20.07 76.38 -22.63
N ILE A 5 -18.85 75.88 -22.89
CA ILE A 5 -18.58 74.62 -23.56
C ILE A 5 -18.43 73.57 -22.44
N ILE A 6 -19.38 72.62 -22.37
CA ILE A 6 -19.31 71.45 -21.47
C ILE A 6 -18.56 70.38 -22.23
N ALA A 7 -17.32 70.03 -21.78
CA ALA A 7 -16.58 68.93 -22.30
C ALA A 7 -17.04 67.66 -21.55
N ALA A 8 -17.64 66.71 -22.28
CA ALA A 8 -17.98 65.38 -21.78
C ALA A 8 -16.72 64.50 -21.74
N VAL A 9 -16.26 64.17 -20.54
CA VAL A 9 -15.18 63.17 -20.34
C VAL A 9 -15.82 61.78 -20.37
N VAL A 10 -15.58 61.03 -21.44
CA VAL A 10 -15.95 59.59 -21.55
C VAL A 10 -14.88 58.80 -20.83
N ILE A 11 -15.20 58.27 -19.65
CA ILE A 11 -14.34 57.33 -18.93
C ILE A 11 -14.53 55.96 -19.57
N LEU A 12 -13.53 55.52 -20.38
CA LEU A 12 -13.45 54.18 -20.92
C LEU A 12 -12.94 53.26 -19.80
N ALA A 13 -13.85 52.56 -19.09
CA ALA A 13 -13.49 51.56 -18.10
C ALA A 13 -12.93 50.34 -18.84
N ALA A 14 -11.60 50.22 -18.90
CA ALA A 14 -10.93 49.03 -19.37
C ALA A 14 -11.26 47.88 -18.39
N ALA A 15 -12.08 46.93 -18.82
CA ALA A 15 -12.31 45.67 -18.13
C ALA A 15 -11.03 44.86 -18.21
N LEU A 16 -10.18 44.94 -17.18
CA LEU A 16 -9.08 44.03 -16.98
C LEU A 16 -9.68 42.64 -16.70
N PRO A 17 -9.31 41.58 -17.43
CA PRO A 17 -9.73 40.24 -17.06
C PRO A 17 -9.18 39.96 -15.66
N ALA A 18 -10.07 39.73 -14.71
CA ALA A 18 -9.69 39.26 -13.38
C ALA A 18 -8.97 37.91 -13.60
N LEU A 19 -7.65 37.90 -13.42
CA LEU A 19 -6.87 36.68 -13.29
C LEU A 19 -7.41 36.00 -12.04
N SER A 20 -8.36 35.07 -12.25
CA SER A 20 -8.85 34.21 -11.20
C SER A 20 -7.68 33.27 -10.87
N PHE A 21 -6.90 33.62 -9.85
CA PHE A 21 -5.97 32.66 -9.25
C PHE A 21 -6.82 31.50 -8.74
N ALA A 22 -6.77 30.38 -9.44
CA ALA A 22 -7.42 29.16 -8.98
C ALA A 22 -6.92 28.91 -7.55
N GLN A 23 -7.83 28.95 -6.58
CA GLN A 23 -7.50 28.72 -5.18
C GLN A 23 -6.91 27.31 -5.07
N THR A 24 -5.62 27.23 -4.75
CA THR A 24 -4.93 25.95 -4.53
C THR A 24 -5.52 25.25 -3.32
N SER A 25 -5.85 23.97 -3.47
CA SER A 25 -6.40 23.14 -2.40
C SER A 25 -5.31 22.20 -1.89
N GLU A 26 -4.85 22.38 -0.65
CA GLU A 26 -3.90 21.46 -0.02
C GLU A 26 -4.59 20.15 0.31
N ILE A 27 -3.94 19.04 -0.04
CA ILE A 27 -4.29 17.66 0.33
C ILE A 27 -3.25 17.16 1.33
N LYS A 28 -3.70 16.89 2.56
CA LYS A 28 -2.86 16.34 3.63
C LYS A 28 -2.90 14.82 3.57
N MET A 29 -1.75 14.19 3.41
CA MET A 29 -1.65 12.74 3.27
C MET A 29 -0.91 12.11 4.44
N LEU A 30 -1.34 10.91 4.84
CA LEU A 30 -0.55 10.01 5.66
C LEU A 30 0.03 8.89 4.78
N ASN A 31 1.29 8.57 5.05
CA ASN A 31 2.00 7.44 4.46
C ASN A 31 2.42 6.48 5.56
N THR A 32 1.96 5.24 5.48
CA THR A 32 2.29 4.19 6.46
C THR A 32 3.77 3.81 6.45
N PHE A 33 4.46 4.14 5.39
CA PHE A 33 5.84 3.70 5.17
C PHE A 33 6.84 4.83 5.44
N ASP A 34 8.01 4.41 5.90
CA ASP A 34 9.23 5.21 5.85
C ASP A 34 9.55 5.60 4.40
N GLY A 35 10.02 6.82 4.17
CA GLY A 35 10.35 7.32 2.82
C GLY A 35 11.41 6.50 2.07
N ARG A 36 12.18 5.65 2.78
CA ARG A 36 13.13 4.70 2.18
C ARG A 36 12.44 3.50 1.54
N TYR A 37 11.21 3.17 1.93
CA TYR A 37 10.50 2.04 1.32
C TYR A 37 10.12 2.37 -0.13
N PRO A 38 10.54 1.56 -1.12
CA PRO A 38 10.41 1.91 -2.53
C PRO A 38 9.00 2.19 -3.05
N ALA A 39 7.95 1.68 -2.41
CA ALA A 39 6.58 2.05 -2.80
C ALA A 39 6.27 3.53 -2.53
N THR A 40 6.98 4.20 -1.62
CA THR A 40 6.82 5.66 -1.41
C THR A 40 7.22 6.43 -2.67
N PRO A 41 8.48 6.41 -3.15
CA PRO A 41 8.85 7.16 -4.36
C PRO A 41 8.22 6.60 -5.64
N LEU A 42 8.05 5.29 -5.77
CA LEU A 42 7.59 4.67 -7.01
C LEU A 42 6.07 4.70 -7.21
N VAL A 43 5.29 4.80 -6.15
CA VAL A 43 3.83 4.81 -6.21
C VAL A 43 3.26 6.12 -5.70
N LEU A 44 3.51 6.46 -4.42
CA LEU A 44 2.89 7.64 -3.79
C LEU A 44 3.40 8.95 -4.39
N ASP A 45 4.73 9.15 -4.44
CA ASP A 45 5.30 10.40 -4.95
C ASP A 45 5.00 10.57 -6.45
N LYS A 46 4.97 9.44 -7.19
CA LYS A 46 4.59 9.46 -8.60
C LYS A 46 3.11 9.81 -8.80
N PHE A 47 2.21 9.28 -7.97
CA PHE A 47 0.81 9.70 -7.96
C PHE A 47 0.68 11.21 -7.67
N VAL A 48 1.40 11.72 -6.69
CA VAL A 48 1.40 13.14 -6.34
C VAL A 48 1.90 14.00 -7.51
N GLU A 49 2.98 13.57 -8.17
CA GLU A 49 3.54 14.27 -9.35
C GLU A 49 2.50 14.33 -10.49
N THR A 50 1.90 13.19 -10.84
CA THR A 50 0.91 13.14 -11.93
C THR A 50 -0.35 13.95 -11.59
N MET A 51 -0.83 13.89 -10.36
CA MET A 51 -1.95 14.69 -9.88
C MET A 51 -1.68 16.20 -9.96
N LYS A 52 -0.48 16.66 -9.56
CA LYS A 52 -0.08 18.08 -9.71
C LYS A 52 -0.13 18.54 -11.16
N GLY A 53 0.41 17.71 -12.08
CA GLY A 53 0.39 18.00 -13.50
C GLY A 53 -1.02 18.01 -14.07
N ALA A 54 -1.79 16.96 -13.86
CA ALA A 54 -3.13 16.78 -14.42
C ALA A 54 -4.14 17.81 -13.87
N SER A 55 -4.00 18.22 -12.61
CA SER A 55 -4.81 19.28 -12.01
C SER A 55 -4.36 20.71 -12.35
N LYS A 56 -3.29 20.86 -13.15
CA LYS A 56 -2.67 22.17 -13.46
C LYS A 56 -2.36 22.99 -12.20
N GLY A 57 -1.92 22.31 -11.14
CA GLY A 57 -1.58 22.93 -9.86
C GLY A 57 -2.78 23.29 -8.95
N LYS A 58 -4.00 22.91 -9.30
CA LYS A 58 -5.19 23.11 -8.43
C LYS A 58 -5.03 22.40 -7.09
N PHE A 59 -4.39 21.22 -7.08
CA PHE A 59 -4.10 20.46 -5.86
C PHE A 59 -2.61 20.49 -5.53
N THR A 60 -2.30 20.79 -4.25
CA THR A 60 -0.98 20.62 -3.64
C THR A 60 -1.06 19.49 -2.62
N PHE A 61 0.06 18.80 -2.38
CA PHE A 61 0.06 17.63 -1.52
C PHE A 61 1.15 17.76 -0.46
N ARG A 62 0.81 17.42 0.79
CA ARG A 62 1.73 17.33 1.90
C ARG A 62 1.61 15.95 2.55
N ALA A 63 2.59 15.09 2.30
CA ALA A 63 2.67 13.77 2.91
C ALA A 63 3.44 13.82 4.24
N SER A 64 2.95 13.06 5.22
CA SER A 64 3.59 12.82 6.52
C SER A 64 3.69 11.32 6.74
N GLY A 65 4.81 10.86 7.28
CA GLY A 65 5.11 9.46 7.52
C GLY A 65 4.74 8.96 8.92
N PRO A 66 5.22 7.76 9.27
CA PRO A 66 4.95 7.13 10.57
C PRO A 66 5.60 7.87 11.76
N GLU A 67 6.48 8.82 11.50
CA GLU A 67 7.06 9.72 12.51
C GLU A 67 6.04 10.73 13.06
N VAL A 68 5.00 11.05 12.30
CA VAL A 68 3.92 11.97 12.71
C VAL A 68 2.76 11.21 13.33
N VAL A 69 2.32 10.13 12.67
CA VAL A 69 1.27 9.21 13.17
C VAL A 69 1.74 7.78 12.95
N PRO A 70 1.88 6.96 14.00
CA PRO A 70 2.29 5.56 13.85
C PRO A 70 1.40 4.78 12.87
N ALA A 71 2.00 3.91 12.06
CA ALA A 71 1.32 3.20 10.97
C ALA A 71 -0.03 2.54 11.38
N PRO A 72 -0.14 1.83 12.53
CA PRO A 72 -1.40 1.22 12.95
C PRO A 72 -2.51 2.22 13.31
N GLU A 73 -2.14 3.48 13.53
CA GLU A 73 -3.06 4.54 14.00
C GLU A 73 -3.52 5.46 12.87
N GLN A 74 -2.96 5.34 11.65
CA GLN A 74 -3.16 6.30 10.56
C GLN A 74 -4.56 6.27 9.94
N PHE A 75 -5.25 5.15 9.99
CA PHE A 75 -6.57 5.03 9.36
C PHE A 75 -7.60 5.98 9.98
N GLN A 76 -7.66 6.04 11.30
CA GLN A 76 -8.67 6.81 12.02
C GLN A 76 -8.57 8.34 11.81
N PRO A 77 -7.39 9.00 11.82
CA PRO A 77 -7.26 10.42 11.50
C PRO A 77 -7.75 10.77 10.08
N VAL A 78 -7.53 9.90 9.09
CA VAL A 78 -8.05 10.11 7.74
C VAL A 78 -9.56 9.87 7.69
N GLN A 79 -10.05 8.81 8.31
CA GLN A 79 -11.49 8.54 8.45
C GLN A 79 -12.25 9.73 9.04
N LYS A 80 -11.67 10.39 10.06
CA LYS A 80 -12.26 11.57 10.73
C LYS A 80 -12.00 12.90 10.02
N GLY A 81 -11.26 12.93 8.92
CA GLY A 81 -10.99 14.12 8.12
C GLY A 81 -9.91 15.05 8.70
N ALA A 82 -9.10 14.61 9.67
CA ALA A 82 -7.91 15.35 10.11
C ALA A 82 -6.81 15.38 9.03
N PHE A 83 -6.78 14.30 8.22
CA PHE A 83 -6.02 14.18 6.99
C PHE A 83 -6.96 13.79 5.85
N ASP A 84 -6.57 14.11 4.61
CA ASP A 84 -7.40 13.92 3.43
C ASP A 84 -7.17 12.58 2.74
N MET A 85 -5.93 12.05 2.76
CA MET A 85 -5.57 10.82 2.05
C MET A 85 -4.69 9.90 2.90
N LEU A 86 -4.69 8.62 2.56
CA LEU A 86 -3.87 7.59 3.20
C LEU A 86 -3.27 6.66 2.14
N PHE A 87 -1.94 6.45 2.22
CA PHE A 87 -1.25 5.38 1.51
C PHE A 87 -0.77 4.33 2.50
N THR A 88 -1.30 3.09 2.40
CA THR A 88 -1.15 2.07 3.44
C THR A 88 -1.22 0.64 2.89
N VAL A 89 -1.13 -0.34 3.79
CA VAL A 89 -1.44 -1.75 3.56
C VAL A 89 -2.53 -2.22 4.52
N GLN A 90 -3.34 -3.16 4.11
CA GLN A 90 -4.52 -3.60 4.82
C GLN A 90 -4.25 -4.09 6.27
N PRO A 91 -3.16 -4.82 6.59
CA PRO A 91 -2.94 -5.32 7.95
C PRO A 91 -2.92 -4.25 9.05
N TRP A 92 -2.62 -3.00 8.72
CA TRP A 92 -2.60 -1.91 9.68
C TRP A 92 -3.99 -1.40 10.09
N HIS A 93 -5.04 -1.72 9.32
CA HIS A 93 -6.41 -1.31 9.63
C HIS A 93 -7.41 -2.49 9.66
N ASN A 94 -6.91 -3.71 9.87
CA ASN A 94 -7.75 -4.91 9.95
C ASN A 94 -8.78 -4.87 11.08
N ASN A 95 -8.52 -4.10 12.12
CA ASN A 95 -9.43 -3.86 13.24
C ASN A 95 -10.60 -2.92 12.87
N VAL A 96 -10.56 -2.24 11.74
CA VAL A 96 -11.62 -1.35 11.25
C VAL A 96 -12.40 -2.00 10.11
N SER A 97 -11.69 -2.49 9.09
CA SER A 97 -12.29 -3.25 7.97
C SER A 97 -11.40 -4.43 7.64
N SER A 98 -11.94 -5.63 7.72
CA SER A 98 -11.17 -6.87 7.50
C SER A 98 -11.48 -7.54 6.16
N ALA A 99 -12.51 -7.12 5.44
CA ALA A 99 -12.93 -7.77 4.20
C ALA A 99 -11.79 -7.88 3.18
N SER A 100 -11.03 -6.80 3.01
CA SER A 100 -9.92 -6.76 2.07
C SER A 100 -8.69 -7.60 2.47
N MET A 101 -8.63 -8.18 3.69
CA MET A 101 -7.60 -9.18 4.01
C MET A 101 -7.65 -10.38 3.06
N GLY A 102 -8.83 -10.75 2.58
CA GLY A 102 -8.99 -11.87 1.65
C GLY A 102 -8.18 -11.74 0.36
N ILE A 103 -7.86 -10.50 -0.10
CA ILE A 103 -7.07 -10.33 -1.34
C ILE A 103 -5.64 -10.87 -1.20
N TYR A 104 -5.11 -11.00 0.02
CA TYR A 104 -3.78 -11.57 0.26
C TYR A 104 -3.70 -13.07 -0.07
N ALA A 105 -4.85 -13.73 -0.20
CA ALA A 105 -4.97 -15.11 -0.66
C ALA A 105 -5.25 -15.22 -2.17
N LEU A 106 -5.27 -14.10 -2.91
CA LEU A 106 -5.57 -14.05 -4.34
C LEU A 106 -4.31 -13.76 -5.16
N GLU A 107 -4.31 -14.25 -6.38
CA GLU A 107 -3.35 -13.78 -7.38
C GLU A 107 -3.67 -12.33 -7.79
N PRO A 108 -2.65 -11.48 -8.00
CA PRO A 108 -2.88 -10.09 -8.35
C PRO A 108 -3.40 -9.94 -9.78
N ASP A 109 -4.55 -9.30 -9.93
CA ASP A 109 -5.16 -8.99 -11.23
C ASP A 109 -5.95 -7.66 -11.16
N PRO A 110 -5.27 -6.49 -11.07
CA PRO A 110 -5.94 -5.20 -10.91
C PRO A 110 -6.97 -4.91 -12.01
N ASP A 111 -6.67 -5.27 -13.25
CA ASP A 111 -7.59 -5.07 -14.37
C ASP A 111 -8.82 -6.00 -14.29
N GLY A 112 -8.60 -7.28 -13.95
CA GLY A 112 -9.66 -8.24 -13.72
C GLY A 112 -10.51 -7.85 -12.53
N TRP A 113 -9.91 -7.38 -11.43
CA TRP A 113 -10.62 -6.95 -10.22
C TRP A 113 -11.56 -5.77 -10.48
N ARG A 114 -11.19 -4.85 -11.37
CA ARG A 114 -12.09 -3.76 -11.79
C ARG A 114 -13.19 -4.28 -12.71
N LYS A 115 -12.88 -5.17 -13.66
CA LYS A 115 -13.86 -5.73 -14.61
C LYS A 115 -14.89 -6.65 -13.94
N ASN A 116 -14.47 -7.45 -12.95
CA ASN A 116 -15.34 -8.41 -12.28
C ASN A 116 -16.10 -7.84 -11.07
N GLY A 117 -15.82 -6.56 -10.69
CA GLY A 117 -16.47 -5.83 -9.63
C GLY A 117 -15.86 -6.02 -8.23
N LEU A 118 -14.70 -6.69 -8.10
CA LEU A 118 -14.01 -6.86 -6.82
C LEU A 118 -13.58 -5.49 -6.25
N PHE A 119 -12.99 -4.63 -7.09
CA PHE A 119 -12.58 -3.30 -6.67
C PHE A 119 -13.79 -2.49 -6.15
N ASP A 120 -14.90 -2.51 -6.88
CA ASP A 120 -16.11 -1.79 -6.49
C ASP A 120 -16.74 -2.35 -5.21
N PHE A 121 -16.63 -3.66 -4.98
CA PHE A 121 -17.06 -4.28 -3.72
C PHE A 121 -16.27 -3.70 -2.55
N LEU A 122 -14.94 -3.70 -2.66
CA LEU A 122 -14.07 -3.17 -1.61
C LEU A 122 -14.23 -1.66 -1.44
N ASP A 123 -14.41 -0.89 -2.51
CA ASP A 123 -14.68 0.54 -2.41
C ASP A 123 -15.97 0.81 -1.62
N ARG A 124 -17.08 0.10 -1.92
CA ARG A 124 -18.32 0.23 -1.13
C ARG A 124 -18.15 -0.15 0.33
N GLU A 125 -17.35 -1.18 0.59
CA GLU A 125 -17.05 -1.59 1.97
C GLU A 125 -16.29 -0.48 2.72
N TYR A 126 -15.26 0.11 2.11
CA TYR A 126 -14.52 1.21 2.72
C TYR A 126 -15.31 2.50 2.85
N GLN A 127 -16.30 2.75 1.98
CA GLN A 127 -17.20 3.90 2.12
C GLN A 127 -18.04 3.84 3.40
N ARG A 128 -18.37 2.65 3.92
CA ARG A 128 -19.01 2.48 5.26
C ARG A 128 -18.13 3.02 6.39
N HIS A 129 -16.83 3.14 6.14
CA HIS A 129 -15.84 3.69 7.07
C HIS A 129 -15.38 5.10 6.67
N ASN A 130 -16.18 5.84 5.91
CA ASN A 130 -15.86 7.19 5.42
C ASN A 130 -14.56 7.29 4.62
N MET A 131 -14.20 6.22 3.89
CA MET A 131 -13.00 6.13 3.05
C MET A 131 -13.39 5.82 1.60
N LYS A 132 -12.90 6.61 0.64
CA LYS A 132 -12.98 6.34 -0.80
C LYS A 132 -11.72 5.60 -1.23
N LEU A 133 -11.87 4.42 -1.77
CA LEU A 133 -10.77 3.67 -2.37
C LEU A 133 -10.46 4.22 -3.76
N LEU A 134 -9.20 4.60 -4.00
CA LEU A 134 -8.74 5.13 -5.29
C LEU A 134 -7.89 4.12 -6.05
N ALA A 135 -7.03 3.37 -5.35
CA ALA A 135 -6.14 2.38 -5.98
C ALA A 135 -5.82 1.21 -5.04
N ILE A 136 -5.58 0.04 -5.65
CA ILE A 136 -4.92 -1.13 -5.05
C ILE A 136 -3.74 -1.48 -5.94
N VAL A 137 -2.53 -1.20 -5.47
CA VAL A 137 -1.29 -1.42 -6.23
C VAL A 137 -0.62 -2.70 -5.74
N PRO A 138 -0.60 -3.79 -6.52
CA PRO A 138 0.13 -4.99 -6.16
C PRO A 138 1.64 -4.76 -6.24
N GLY A 139 2.37 -5.38 -5.31
CA GLY A 139 3.83 -5.28 -5.26
C GLY A 139 4.56 -6.12 -6.32
N ASN A 140 3.84 -7.03 -7.01
CA ASN A 140 4.37 -7.87 -8.07
C ASN A 140 3.23 -8.55 -8.84
N MET A 141 3.40 -8.68 -10.16
CA MET A 141 2.50 -9.45 -11.05
C MET A 141 3.12 -10.73 -11.59
N ALA A 142 4.40 -11.00 -11.31
CA ALA A 142 5.14 -12.08 -11.98
C ALA A 142 4.89 -13.50 -11.42
N GLY A 143 3.85 -13.71 -10.60
CA GLY A 143 3.44 -15.06 -10.14
C GLY A 143 4.37 -15.77 -9.15
N ASN A 144 5.54 -15.21 -8.84
CA ASN A 144 6.56 -15.84 -8.00
C ASN A 144 6.57 -15.31 -6.55
N GLY A 145 5.48 -14.64 -6.12
CA GLY A 145 5.37 -14.06 -4.80
C GLY A 145 6.25 -12.82 -4.59
N THR A 146 5.84 -11.96 -3.68
CA THR A 146 6.60 -10.76 -3.26
C THR A 146 7.32 -10.98 -1.94
N PHE A 147 6.74 -11.76 -1.03
CA PHE A 147 7.28 -11.94 0.30
C PHE A 147 8.43 -12.93 0.33
N GLN A 148 9.42 -12.61 1.15
CA GLN A 148 10.54 -13.49 1.47
C GLN A 148 10.89 -13.37 2.96
N ALA A 149 11.66 -14.32 3.46
CA ALA A 149 12.41 -14.14 4.70
C ALA A 149 13.86 -13.81 4.36
N VAL A 150 14.37 -12.74 4.98
CA VAL A 150 15.81 -12.44 5.02
C VAL A 150 16.31 -12.92 6.38
N LEU A 151 17.23 -13.89 6.40
CA LEU A 151 17.65 -14.61 7.59
C LEU A 151 19.12 -14.38 7.89
N LYS A 152 19.49 -14.41 9.18
CA LYS A 152 20.89 -14.41 9.59
C LYS A 152 21.59 -15.71 9.24
N ASP A 153 20.91 -16.82 9.48
CA ASP A 153 21.43 -18.17 9.31
C ASP A 153 20.74 -18.88 8.14
N GLU A 154 21.49 -19.78 7.53
CA GLU A 154 20.99 -20.70 6.51
C GLU A 154 19.97 -21.68 7.10
N VAL A 155 18.92 -21.98 6.34
CA VAL A 155 18.06 -23.12 6.61
C VAL A 155 18.77 -24.38 6.10
N LYS A 156 19.09 -25.30 7.00
CA LYS A 156 19.74 -26.54 6.62
C LYS A 156 18.80 -27.43 5.80
N PRO A 157 19.32 -28.32 4.93
CA PRO A 157 18.50 -29.29 4.22
C PRO A 157 17.58 -30.06 5.17
N GLY A 158 16.30 -30.19 4.83
CA GLY A 158 15.27 -30.78 5.70
C GLY A 158 14.86 -29.92 6.89
N GLY A 159 15.50 -28.76 7.09
CA GLY A 159 15.21 -27.83 8.18
C GLY A 159 13.95 -26.98 7.96
N ASP A 160 13.66 -26.16 8.94
CA ASP A 160 12.60 -25.16 8.96
C ASP A 160 13.06 -23.92 9.74
N LEU A 161 12.10 -23.14 10.27
CA LEU A 161 12.38 -21.92 11.02
C LEU A 161 12.13 -22.09 12.53
N THR A 162 12.10 -23.31 13.03
CA THR A 162 11.82 -23.62 14.44
C THR A 162 12.70 -22.82 15.40
N GLY A 163 12.04 -22.13 16.33
CA GLY A 163 12.68 -21.32 17.37
C GLY A 163 13.16 -19.96 16.92
N LYS A 164 13.11 -19.62 15.62
CA LYS A 164 13.53 -18.32 15.13
C LYS A 164 12.48 -17.25 15.44
N LYS A 165 12.95 -16.07 15.84
CA LYS A 165 12.16 -14.85 16.00
C LYS A 165 12.28 -14.02 14.74
N LEU A 166 11.19 -13.84 14.00
CA LEU A 166 11.21 -13.12 12.74
C LEU A 166 10.41 -11.82 12.86
N ARG A 167 11.00 -10.73 12.40
CA ARG A 167 10.21 -9.53 12.22
C ARG A 167 9.11 -9.80 11.20
N GLY A 168 7.88 -9.46 11.55
CA GLY A 168 6.74 -9.67 10.67
C GLY A 168 5.52 -8.87 11.09
N ILE A 169 4.44 -9.10 10.39
CA ILE A 169 3.11 -8.57 10.67
C ILE A 169 2.12 -9.75 10.80
N PRO A 170 0.96 -9.57 11.42
CA PRO A 170 0.02 -10.68 11.68
C PRO A 170 -0.35 -11.50 10.45
N THR A 171 -0.34 -10.91 9.25
CA THR A 171 -0.61 -11.61 7.98
C THR A 171 0.30 -12.81 7.74
N TYR A 172 1.54 -12.77 8.24
CA TYR A 172 2.50 -13.87 8.05
C TYR A 172 2.35 -15.02 9.07
N LYS A 173 1.41 -14.88 10.03
CA LYS A 173 1.31 -15.83 11.16
C LYS A 173 1.08 -17.27 10.69
N GLY A 174 0.19 -17.51 9.74
CA GLY A 174 -0.03 -18.85 9.20
C GLY A 174 1.24 -19.48 8.64
N PHE A 175 2.03 -18.71 7.88
CA PHE A 175 3.30 -19.15 7.32
C PHE A 175 4.33 -19.48 8.41
N THR A 176 4.49 -18.60 9.38
CA THR A 176 5.49 -18.76 10.46
C THR A 176 5.15 -19.88 11.42
N ASP A 177 3.89 -20.00 11.82
CA ASP A 177 3.44 -21.09 12.73
C ASP A 177 3.70 -22.46 12.11
N GLN A 178 3.41 -22.62 10.81
CA GLN A 178 3.66 -23.86 10.08
C GLN A 178 5.16 -24.23 10.01
N LEU A 179 6.05 -23.25 10.14
CA LEU A 179 7.50 -23.44 10.11
C LEU A 179 8.17 -23.32 11.48
N GLY A 180 7.39 -23.23 12.57
CA GLY A 180 7.90 -23.19 13.95
C GLY A 180 8.55 -21.87 14.36
N ALA A 181 8.34 -20.78 13.61
CA ALA A 181 8.87 -19.47 13.95
C ALA A 181 7.84 -18.60 14.68
N THR A 182 8.32 -17.56 15.38
CA THR A 182 7.49 -16.54 16.03
C THR A 182 7.65 -15.17 15.39
N ILE A 183 6.56 -14.38 15.40
CA ILE A 183 6.58 -13.01 14.84
C ILE A 183 6.85 -12.00 15.96
N VAL A 184 7.76 -11.06 15.65
CA VAL A 184 7.98 -9.81 16.40
C VAL A 184 7.54 -8.66 15.51
N THR A 185 6.53 -7.91 15.91
CA THR A 185 6.02 -6.76 15.13
C THR A 185 6.87 -5.53 15.42
N LEU A 186 7.52 -4.99 14.37
CA LEU A 186 8.35 -3.79 14.39
C LEU A 186 8.11 -2.98 13.12
N GLN A 187 8.29 -1.66 13.20
CA GLN A 187 8.31 -0.79 12.03
C GLN A 187 9.55 -1.07 11.16
N GLY A 188 9.45 -0.84 9.84
CA GLY A 188 10.54 -1.12 8.90
C GLY A 188 11.86 -0.44 9.28
N GLY A 189 11.80 0.80 9.77
CA GLY A 189 12.97 1.58 10.19
C GLY A 189 13.71 1.03 11.42
N GLU A 190 13.03 0.22 12.26
CA GLU A 190 13.60 -0.36 13.50
C GLU A 190 14.32 -1.68 13.26
N VAL A 191 14.08 -2.30 12.11
CA VAL A 191 14.50 -3.69 11.81
C VAL A 191 16.00 -3.86 11.78
N TYR A 192 16.74 -2.90 11.20
CA TYR A 192 18.20 -2.98 11.14
C TYR A 192 18.82 -3.13 12.53
N ALA A 193 18.40 -2.27 13.46
CA ALA A 193 18.89 -2.31 14.84
C ALA A 193 18.43 -3.58 15.59
N ALA A 194 17.23 -4.10 15.30
CA ALA A 194 16.73 -5.33 15.89
C ALA A 194 17.53 -6.56 15.40
N LEU A 195 17.87 -6.61 14.11
CA LEU A 195 18.78 -7.62 13.55
C LEU A 195 20.17 -7.51 14.20
N GLN A 196 20.75 -6.31 14.27
CA GLN A 196 22.07 -6.09 14.84
C GLN A 196 22.15 -6.57 16.29
N ARG A 197 21.15 -6.25 17.11
CA ARG A 197 21.12 -6.65 18.53
C ARG A 197 20.69 -8.11 18.78
N GLY A 198 20.27 -8.86 17.74
CA GLY A 198 19.77 -10.21 17.91
C GLY A 198 18.37 -10.30 18.53
N THR A 199 17.62 -9.20 18.52
CA THR A 199 16.19 -9.20 18.93
C THR A 199 15.35 -10.05 18.00
N VAL A 200 15.73 -10.07 16.71
CA VAL A 200 15.17 -10.94 15.67
C VAL A 200 16.28 -11.66 14.91
N ASP A 201 15.97 -12.86 14.41
CA ASP A 201 16.86 -13.72 13.64
C ASP A 201 16.69 -13.52 12.13
N GLY A 202 15.66 -12.76 11.75
CA GLY A 202 15.36 -12.48 10.35
C GLY A 202 14.14 -11.57 10.20
N VAL A 203 13.79 -11.33 8.94
CA VAL A 203 12.74 -10.39 8.54
C VAL A 203 11.85 -11.03 7.50
N LEU A 204 10.55 -11.03 7.74
CA LEU A 204 9.53 -11.29 6.72
C LEU A 204 9.11 -9.97 6.11
N TRP A 205 9.31 -9.82 4.81
CA TRP A 205 9.08 -8.56 4.10
C TRP A 205 8.91 -8.81 2.59
N PRO A 206 8.31 -7.87 1.84
CA PRO A 206 8.47 -7.88 0.39
C PRO A 206 9.95 -7.86 -0.02
N VAL A 207 10.30 -8.42 -1.17
CA VAL A 207 11.69 -8.37 -1.66
C VAL A 207 12.20 -6.95 -1.70
N VAL A 208 11.36 -6.03 -2.19
CA VAL A 208 11.66 -4.62 -2.36
C VAL A 208 11.86 -3.93 -1.02
N GLY A 209 12.98 -3.26 -0.84
CA GLY A 209 13.34 -2.47 0.35
C GLY A 209 14.50 -3.06 1.18
N ALA A 210 14.88 -4.31 0.99
CA ALA A 210 15.98 -4.91 1.76
C ALA A 210 17.33 -4.20 1.52
N ILE A 211 17.56 -3.68 0.31
CA ILE A 211 18.74 -2.84 -0.02
C ILE A 211 18.64 -1.49 0.68
N ASP A 212 17.49 -0.82 0.60
CA ASP A 212 17.32 0.54 1.13
C ASP A 212 17.44 0.58 2.66
N PHE A 213 16.95 -0.47 3.32
CA PHE A 213 17.11 -0.66 4.77
C PHE A 213 18.42 -1.32 5.18
N LYS A 214 19.28 -1.69 4.23
CA LYS A 214 20.61 -2.29 4.45
C LYS A 214 20.59 -3.59 5.25
N TRP A 215 19.50 -4.36 5.20
CA TRP A 215 19.41 -5.60 5.99
C TRP A 215 20.43 -6.67 5.58
N TYR A 216 20.91 -6.61 4.33
CA TYR A 216 21.98 -7.48 3.83
C TYR A 216 23.31 -7.36 4.64
N GLU A 217 23.51 -6.29 5.42
CA GLU A 217 24.66 -6.16 6.30
C GLU A 217 24.56 -7.08 7.52
N GLN A 218 23.33 -7.33 8.02
CA GLN A 218 23.04 -8.06 9.25
C GLN A 218 22.52 -9.48 9.02
N ALA A 219 21.99 -9.78 7.84
CA ALA A 219 21.41 -11.07 7.48
C ALA A 219 21.83 -11.43 6.06
N LYS A 220 22.20 -12.69 5.81
CA LYS A 220 22.89 -13.10 4.58
C LYS A 220 22.12 -14.08 3.71
N PHE A 221 20.97 -14.56 4.18
CA PHE A 221 20.24 -15.61 3.48
C PHE A 221 18.84 -15.15 3.09
N MET A 222 18.45 -15.43 1.86
CA MET A 222 17.11 -15.16 1.31
C MET A 222 16.38 -16.50 1.18
N LEU A 223 15.28 -16.68 1.91
CA LEU A 223 14.48 -17.89 1.85
C LEU A 223 13.75 -18.02 0.50
N ARG A 224 13.77 -19.23 -0.05
CA ARG A 224 13.06 -19.60 -1.27
C ARG A 224 12.18 -20.85 -1.05
N PRO A 225 11.10 -21.01 -1.82
CA PRO A 225 10.51 -20.01 -2.72
C PRO A 225 9.95 -18.78 -2.01
N ARG A 226 9.65 -17.71 -2.76
CA ARG A 226 8.87 -16.56 -2.30
C ARG A 226 7.39 -16.93 -2.28
N TRP A 227 6.58 -16.15 -1.54
CA TRP A 227 5.15 -16.40 -1.45
C TRP A 227 4.34 -15.11 -1.43
N GLY A 228 3.03 -15.23 -1.61
CA GLY A 228 2.06 -14.14 -1.45
C GLY A 228 2.37 -12.86 -2.23
N THR A 229 1.52 -11.88 -2.10
CA THR A 229 1.70 -10.57 -2.75
C THR A 229 1.36 -9.46 -1.76
N SER A 230 2.15 -8.39 -1.76
CA SER A 230 1.82 -7.16 -1.04
C SER A 230 0.86 -6.32 -1.86
N TYR A 231 -0.06 -5.63 -1.18
CA TYR A 231 -1.01 -4.71 -1.82
C TYR A 231 -0.97 -3.36 -1.10
N HIS A 232 -0.73 -2.31 -1.86
CA HIS A 232 -0.71 -0.94 -1.37
C HIS A 232 -2.03 -0.28 -1.72
N PHE A 233 -2.68 0.29 -0.72
CA PHE A 233 -3.97 0.95 -0.87
C PHE A 233 -3.79 2.47 -0.86
N LEU A 234 -4.46 3.14 -1.76
CA LEU A 234 -4.58 4.59 -1.77
C LEU A 234 -6.04 4.97 -1.48
N PHE A 235 -6.23 5.69 -0.39
CA PHE A 235 -7.55 6.16 0.04
C PHE A 235 -7.64 7.68 0.06
N MET A 236 -8.87 8.17 -0.07
CA MET A 236 -9.23 9.54 0.28
C MET A 236 -10.37 9.51 1.31
N ASN A 237 -10.40 10.46 2.24
CA ASN A 237 -11.56 10.67 3.09
C ASN A 237 -12.81 10.90 2.22
N LEU A 238 -13.90 10.16 2.48
CA LEU A 238 -15.09 10.18 1.62
C LEU A 238 -15.80 11.52 1.63
N ASP A 239 -15.89 12.20 2.78
CA ASP A 239 -16.50 13.54 2.86
C ASP A 239 -15.69 14.56 2.06
N ARG A 240 -14.36 14.46 2.11
CA ARG A 240 -13.46 15.31 1.31
C ARG A 240 -13.63 15.03 -0.19
N PHE A 241 -13.71 13.76 -0.59
CA PHE A 241 -13.97 13.36 -1.97
C PHE A 241 -15.34 13.85 -2.45
N ASN A 242 -16.39 13.75 -1.62
CA ASN A 242 -17.74 14.15 -1.97
C ASN A 242 -17.88 15.67 -2.19
N LYS A 243 -17.03 16.47 -1.54
CA LYS A 243 -16.97 17.94 -1.72
C LYS A 243 -16.28 18.37 -3.02
N LEU A 244 -15.59 17.47 -3.73
CA LEU A 244 -14.99 17.75 -5.03
C LEU A 244 -16.08 17.91 -6.09
N ASP A 245 -15.83 18.72 -7.11
CA ASP A 245 -16.68 18.75 -8.30
C ASP A 245 -16.54 17.46 -9.12
N ALA A 246 -17.38 17.28 -10.13
CA ALA A 246 -17.41 16.06 -10.92
C ALA A 246 -16.11 15.83 -11.70
N ALA A 247 -15.47 16.88 -12.20
CA ALA A 247 -14.22 16.79 -12.94
C ALA A 247 -13.07 16.38 -12.02
N ASP A 248 -12.99 16.96 -10.82
CA ASP A 248 -11.99 16.59 -9.83
C ASP A 248 -12.17 15.15 -9.32
N LYS A 249 -13.42 14.72 -9.08
CA LYS A 249 -13.72 13.32 -8.73
C LYS A 249 -13.21 12.35 -9.79
N SER A 250 -13.51 12.62 -11.06
CA SER A 250 -12.99 11.82 -12.19
C SER A 250 -11.46 11.82 -12.19
N LEU A 251 -10.83 12.98 -12.02
CA LEU A 251 -9.39 13.12 -12.00
C LEU A 251 -8.74 12.23 -10.92
N PHE A 252 -9.22 12.27 -9.67
CA PHE A 252 -8.69 11.42 -8.60
C PHE A 252 -8.86 9.92 -8.88
N VAL A 253 -10.00 9.52 -9.43
CA VAL A 253 -10.26 8.13 -9.80
C VAL A 253 -9.36 7.67 -10.95
N GLU A 254 -9.19 8.49 -11.99
CA GLU A 254 -8.35 8.18 -13.15
C GLU A 254 -6.87 8.12 -12.77
N GLU A 255 -6.37 9.08 -12.00
CA GLU A 255 -4.97 9.07 -11.55
C GLU A 255 -4.71 7.92 -10.54
N GLY A 256 -5.69 7.56 -9.71
CA GLY A 256 -5.62 6.36 -8.89
C GLY A 256 -5.48 5.10 -9.74
N ARG A 257 -6.28 4.96 -10.80
CA ARG A 257 -6.15 3.83 -11.73
C ARG A 257 -4.81 3.82 -12.46
N LYS A 258 -4.32 4.97 -12.90
CA LYS A 258 -2.98 5.07 -13.51
C LYS A 258 -1.90 4.64 -12.52
N ALA A 259 -2.03 5.02 -11.24
CA ALA A 259 -1.09 4.62 -10.19
C ALA A 259 -1.06 3.09 -9.98
N GLU A 260 -2.19 2.38 -10.14
CA GLU A 260 -2.21 0.91 -10.10
C GLU A 260 -1.29 0.31 -11.17
N LEU A 261 -1.41 0.77 -12.41
CA LEU A 261 -0.68 0.21 -13.55
C LEU A 261 0.79 0.62 -13.56
N THR A 262 1.06 1.91 -13.33
CA THR A 262 2.43 2.44 -13.36
C THR A 262 3.23 2.03 -12.13
N GLY A 263 2.61 2.06 -10.96
CA GLY A 263 3.22 1.66 -9.70
C GLY A 263 3.57 0.17 -9.68
N GLN A 264 2.65 -0.67 -10.14
CA GLN A 264 2.90 -2.11 -10.28
C GLN A 264 4.11 -2.40 -11.19
N LYS A 265 4.17 -1.77 -12.38
CA LYS A 265 5.32 -1.93 -13.30
C LYS A 265 6.63 -1.45 -12.66
N ALA A 266 6.60 -0.33 -11.96
CA ALA A 266 7.78 0.21 -11.29
C ALA A 266 8.26 -0.70 -10.15
N LEU A 267 7.33 -1.28 -9.38
CA LEU A 267 7.65 -2.23 -8.32
C LEU A 267 8.17 -3.57 -8.87
N ASP A 268 7.63 -4.07 -9.99
CA ASP A 268 8.15 -5.26 -10.67
C ASP A 268 9.59 -5.05 -11.17
N GLU A 269 9.87 -3.90 -11.77
CA GLU A 269 11.22 -3.57 -12.22
C GLU A 269 12.17 -3.41 -11.03
N ARG A 270 11.73 -2.70 -9.98
CA ARG A 270 12.52 -2.57 -8.76
C ARG A 270 12.82 -3.92 -8.12
N LEU A 271 11.86 -4.83 -8.11
CA LEU A 271 12.06 -6.18 -7.58
C LEU A 271 13.18 -6.92 -8.34
N ARG A 272 13.17 -6.86 -9.68
CA ARG A 272 14.23 -7.48 -10.49
C ARG A 272 15.61 -6.89 -10.18
N GLN A 273 15.70 -5.56 -10.14
CA GLN A 273 16.94 -4.84 -9.82
C GLN A 273 17.44 -5.17 -8.41
N GLU A 274 16.52 -5.25 -7.44
CA GLU A 274 16.88 -5.54 -6.06
C GLU A 274 17.42 -6.95 -5.87
N LEU A 275 16.86 -7.95 -6.54
CA LEU A 275 17.39 -9.31 -6.50
C LEU A 275 18.83 -9.39 -7.00
N VAL A 276 19.16 -8.68 -8.09
CA VAL A 276 20.53 -8.57 -8.60
C VAL A 276 21.43 -7.88 -7.58
N ALA A 277 21.00 -6.73 -7.08
CA ALA A 277 21.80 -5.96 -6.12
C ALA A 277 22.02 -6.71 -4.80
N LEU A 278 21.05 -7.48 -4.31
CA LEU A 278 21.22 -8.31 -3.11
C LEU A 278 22.24 -9.43 -3.34
N ALA A 279 22.23 -10.06 -4.53
CA ALA A 279 23.26 -11.07 -4.88
C ALA A 279 24.67 -10.46 -4.95
N GLU A 280 24.82 -9.26 -5.53
CA GLU A 280 26.07 -8.51 -5.57
C GLU A 280 26.57 -8.11 -4.17
N LYS A 281 25.65 -7.91 -3.20
CA LYS A 281 25.96 -7.69 -1.79
C LYS A 281 26.30 -8.97 -1.03
N GLY A 282 26.40 -10.10 -1.73
CA GLY A 282 26.78 -11.39 -1.15
C GLY A 282 25.64 -12.11 -0.42
N MET A 283 24.39 -11.74 -0.69
CA MET A 283 23.23 -12.49 -0.20
C MET A 283 23.17 -13.84 -0.91
N LYS A 284 22.89 -14.89 -0.13
CA LYS A 284 22.75 -16.27 -0.62
C LYS A 284 21.30 -16.73 -0.54
N GLU A 285 20.92 -17.63 -1.40
CA GLU A 285 19.62 -18.27 -1.30
C GLU A 285 19.68 -19.48 -0.36
N THR A 286 18.63 -19.67 0.42
CA THR A 286 18.39 -20.87 1.24
C THR A 286 16.96 -21.33 0.97
N THR A 287 16.72 -22.64 1.01
CA THR A 287 15.50 -23.23 0.46
C THR A 287 14.80 -24.11 1.48
N LEU A 288 13.46 -24.00 1.56
CA LEU A 288 12.61 -25.00 2.21
C LEU A 288 12.35 -26.16 1.25
N ASP A 289 12.18 -27.35 1.81
CA ASP A 289 11.66 -28.49 1.05
C ASP A 289 10.29 -28.13 0.47
N LYS A 290 10.01 -28.65 -0.73
CA LYS A 290 8.78 -28.35 -1.47
C LYS A 290 7.52 -28.54 -0.63
N ASP A 291 7.39 -29.69 0.02
CA ASP A 291 6.20 -30.02 0.81
C ASP A 291 6.03 -29.10 2.05
N LYS A 292 7.14 -28.71 2.69
CA LYS A 292 7.12 -27.76 3.80
C LYS A 292 6.68 -26.39 3.33
N PHE A 293 7.23 -25.93 2.21
CA PHE A 293 6.87 -24.66 1.61
C PHE A 293 5.39 -24.62 1.20
N GLU A 294 4.88 -25.65 0.52
CA GLU A 294 3.48 -25.71 0.09
C GLU A 294 2.53 -25.64 1.27
N ARG A 295 2.77 -26.42 2.34
CA ARG A 295 1.97 -26.34 3.56
C ARG A 295 2.02 -24.97 4.21
N ALA A 296 3.19 -24.32 4.26
CA ALA A 296 3.33 -22.99 4.85
C ALA A 296 2.62 -21.93 4.00
N ARG A 297 2.71 -22.02 2.68
CA ARG A 297 1.97 -21.14 1.75
C ARG A 297 0.45 -21.31 1.90
N ASP A 298 -0.03 -22.55 1.98
CA ASP A 298 -1.46 -22.82 2.17
C ASP A 298 -1.94 -22.32 3.53
N ALA A 299 -1.13 -22.48 4.59
CA ALA A 299 -1.42 -21.91 5.89
C ALA A 299 -1.42 -20.36 5.90
N TYR A 300 -0.56 -19.73 5.09
CA TYR A 300 -0.60 -18.29 4.87
C TYR A 300 -1.93 -17.85 4.23
N ASN A 301 -2.36 -18.51 3.16
CA ASN A 301 -3.62 -18.19 2.47
C ASN A 301 -4.84 -18.38 3.38
N GLN A 302 -4.87 -19.51 4.12
CA GLN A 302 -5.92 -19.76 5.13
C GLN A 302 -5.87 -18.73 6.25
N GLY A 303 -4.66 -18.32 6.68
CA GLY A 303 -4.45 -17.30 7.70
C GLY A 303 -4.98 -15.93 7.29
N ALA A 304 -4.86 -15.54 6.02
CA ALA A 304 -5.44 -14.30 5.50
C ALA A 304 -6.97 -14.30 5.64
N TRP A 305 -7.63 -15.37 5.24
CA TRP A 305 -9.08 -15.54 5.44
C TRP A 305 -9.45 -15.67 6.93
N GLY A 306 -8.64 -16.36 7.72
CA GLY A 306 -8.83 -16.46 9.17
C GLY A 306 -8.83 -15.10 9.86
N LEU A 307 -7.90 -14.22 9.49
CA LEU A 307 -7.85 -12.82 9.96
C LEU A 307 -9.05 -12.01 9.48
N ALA A 308 -9.49 -12.22 8.24
CA ALA A 308 -10.67 -11.56 7.70
C ALA A 308 -11.95 -11.96 8.48
N PHE A 309 -12.21 -13.26 8.61
CA PHE A 309 -13.43 -13.78 9.24
C PHE A 309 -13.45 -13.60 10.76
N GLY A 310 -12.29 -13.67 11.41
CA GLY A 310 -12.16 -13.58 12.86
C GLY A 310 -12.24 -12.15 13.42
N SER A 311 -12.23 -11.14 12.56
CA SER A 311 -12.32 -9.75 12.98
C SER A 311 -13.72 -9.40 13.49
N LYS A 312 -13.78 -8.81 14.69
CA LYS A 312 -15.04 -8.30 15.26
C LYS A 312 -15.58 -7.10 14.46
N ALA A 313 -14.70 -6.37 13.78
CA ALA A 313 -15.04 -5.13 13.06
C ALA A 313 -15.51 -5.35 11.63
N GLY A 314 -15.35 -6.56 11.05
CA GLY A 314 -15.63 -6.75 9.63
C GLY A 314 -15.76 -8.20 9.19
N GLY A 315 -15.91 -9.16 10.13
CA GLY A 315 -16.00 -10.58 9.80
C GLY A 315 -17.20 -10.95 8.94
N ASP A 316 -18.35 -10.27 9.11
CA ASP A 316 -19.53 -10.47 8.27
C ASP A 316 -19.29 -9.97 6.85
N GLN A 317 -18.71 -8.77 6.70
CA GLN A 317 -18.33 -8.21 5.42
C GLN A 317 -17.26 -9.05 4.70
N ALA A 318 -16.35 -9.67 5.46
CA ALA A 318 -15.38 -10.62 4.90
C ALA A 318 -16.06 -11.89 4.37
N ARG A 319 -17.11 -12.39 5.05
CA ARG A 319 -17.93 -13.51 4.56
C ARG A 319 -18.72 -13.12 3.31
N GLU A 320 -19.32 -11.93 3.28
CA GLU A 320 -19.96 -11.38 2.09
C GLU A 320 -18.98 -11.27 0.92
N PHE A 321 -17.77 -10.77 1.18
CA PHE A 321 -16.71 -10.67 0.17
C PHE A 321 -16.30 -12.04 -0.36
N HIS A 322 -16.08 -13.01 0.52
CA HIS A 322 -15.74 -14.38 0.11
C HIS A 322 -16.85 -15.02 -0.73
N ALA A 323 -18.12 -14.85 -0.33
CA ALA A 323 -19.27 -15.33 -1.09
C ALA A 323 -19.37 -14.66 -2.48
N PHE A 324 -19.11 -13.35 -2.55
CA PHE A 324 -19.01 -12.63 -3.82
C PHE A 324 -17.93 -13.22 -4.73
N LEU A 325 -16.72 -13.45 -4.19
CA LEU A 325 -15.60 -14.03 -4.96
C LEU A 325 -15.91 -15.45 -5.43
N LYS A 326 -16.55 -16.25 -4.59
CA LYS A 326 -17.02 -17.60 -4.94
C LYS A 326 -18.05 -17.55 -6.07
N GLY A 327 -19.02 -16.64 -6.00
CA GLY A 327 -20.01 -16.40 -7.06
C GLY A 327 -19.41 -15.96 -8.40
N LYS A 328 -18.20 -15.39 -8.37
CA LYS A 328 -17.41 -15.00 -9.56
C LYS A 328 -16.41 -16.09 -10.02
N GLY A 329 -16.32 -17.21 -9.31
CA GLY A 329 -15.36 -18.28 -9.60
C GLY A 329 -13.89 -17.89 -9.33
N ILE A 330 -13.66 -16.84 -8.53
CA ILE A 330 -12.30 -16.36 -8.18
C ILE A 330 -11.68 -17.21 -7.05
N VAL A 331 -12.52 -17.67 -6.12
CA VAL A 331 -12.16 -18.61 -5.05
C VAL A 331 -13.08 -19.84 -5.09
N LYS A 332 -12.61 -20.97 -4.52
CA LYS A 332 -13.36 -22.22 -4.43
C LYS A 332 -14.40 -22.24 -3.31
#